data_d07f87ced4b537af4adeabafe5dcffef
#
_entry.id   d07f87ced4b537af4adeabafe5dcffef
#
_cell.length_a   1.000
_cell.length_b   1.000
_cell.length_c   1.000
_cell.angle_alpha   90.00
_cell.angle_beta   90.00
_cell.angle_gamma   90.00
#
_symmetry.space_group_name_H-M   'P 1'
#
loop_
_entity.id
_entity.type
_entity.pdbx_description
1 polymer ?
#
loop_
_entity_poly.entity_id
_entity_poly.type
_entity_poly.pdbx_seq_one_letter_code
_entity_poly.pdbx_strand_id
1 'polypeptide(L)'
;MEGLFESILTAIAVVINGIPQGILALSFGFAAFPTAIAFVIGIIGSAFFMSVATISFQAETITLAGTLGNNIKERLSLIFWGATLLLIPSLLGMNEALVNFIGPLVVTSMMAGVGIMLANVSVDLFKSEKWTGGVSLISALLAWFWTQDLAQTIIWSVSLSTLFYVALKFYAPLREKLGVVLEEIVVDNSREKFTTGNIEWKFWT
;
A
#
# COMPACT_ATOMS: atom_id res chain seq x y z
N MET A 1 8.51 17.65 -26.19
CA MET A 1 7.43 18.02 -25.24
C MET A 1 6.58 16.80 -24.84
N GLU A 2 6.44 15.81 -25.71
CA GLU A 2 5.70 14.57 -25.41
C GLU A 2 6.30 13.80 -24.21
N GLY A 3 7.60 13.60 -24.18
CA GLY A 3 8.23 12.86 -23.07
C GLY A 3 8.13 13.53 -21.69
N LEU A 4 8.03 14.87 -21.62
CA LEU A 4 7.82 15.56 -20.35
C LEU A 4 6.38 15.35 -19.83
N PHE A 5 5.42 15.38 -20.73
CA PHE A 5 4.02 15.16 -20.37
C PHE A 5 3.78 13.71 -19.90
N GLU A 6 4.35 12.73 -20.59
CA GLU A 6 4.32 11.33 -20.18
C GLU A 6 4.99 11.10 -18.83
N SER A 7 6.14 11.75 -18.58
CA SER A 7 6.84 11.67 -17.29
C SER A 7 6.00 12.26 -16.16
N ILE A 8 5.29 13.37 -16.39
CA ILE A 8 4.41 13.98 -15.39
C ILE A 8 3.21 13.07 -15.12
N LEU A 9 2.58 12.51 -16.16
CA LEU A 9 1.47 11.57 -16.00
C LEU A 9 1.89 10.34 -15.20
N THR A 10 3.05 9.77 -15.52
CA THR A 10 3.61 8.63 -14.79
C THR A 10 3.88 8.98 -13.32
N ALA A 11 4.45 10.15 -13.05
CA ALA A 11 4.69 10.61 -11.68
C ALA A 11 3.36 10.75 -10.90
N ILE A 12 2.34 11.34 -11.52
CA ILE A 12 1.00 11.44 -10.91
C ILE A 12 0.41 10.06 -10.64
N ALA A 13 0.52 9.12 -11.59
CA ALA A 13 0.05 7.75 -11.43
C ALA A 13 0.72 7.04 -10.25
N VAL A 14 2.05 7.20 -10.10
CA VAL A 14 2.81 6.63 -8.97
C VAL A 14 2.37 7.22 -7.64
N VAL A 15 2.15 8.54 -7.56
CA VAL A 15 1.65 9.19 -6.34
C VAL A 15 0.26 8.67 -5.98
N ILE A 16 -0.65 8.63 -6.96
CA ILE A 16 -2.02 8.13 -6.75
C ILE A 16 -2.00 6.66 -6.31
N ASN A 17 -1.14 5.83 -6.87
CA ASN A 17 -0.96 4.43 -6.46
C ASN A 17 -0.38 4.29 -5.04
N GLY A 18 0.45 5.24 -4.59
CA GLY A 18 1.03 5.24 -3.25
C GLY A 18 0.03 5.58 -2.13
N ILE A 19 -1.01 6.36 -2.43
CA ILE A 19 -2.02 6.79 -1.45
C ILE A 19 -2.73 5.59 -0.78
N PRO A 20 -3.30 4.62 -1.52
CA PRO A 20 -3.94 3.45 -0.91
C PRO A 20 -2.99 2.63 -0.05
N GLN A 21 -1.72 2.53 -0.43
CA GLN A 21 -0.71 1.82 0.36
C GLN A 21 -0.43 2.52 1.70
N GLY A 22 -0.36 3.85 1.70
CA GLY A 22 -0.24 4.64 2.92
C GLY A 22 -1.46 4.47 3.83
N ILE A 23 -2.66 4.55 3.29
CA ILE A 23 -3.91 4.34 4.03
C ILE A 23 -3.97 2.92 4.60
N LEU A 24 -3.59 1.91 3.82
CA LEU A 24 -3.51 0.53 4.26
C LEU A 24 -2.54 0.37 5.44
N ALA A 25 -1.37 1.00 5.39
CA ALA A 25 -0.44 0.99 6.51
C ALA A 25 -1.06 1.59 7.78
N LEU A 26 -1.72 2.74 7.67
CA LEU A 26 -2.41 3.37 8.79
C LEU A 26 -3.54 2.48 9.35
N SER A 27 -4.30 1.80 8.50
CA SER A 27 -5.37 0.89 8.92
C SER A 27 -4.85 -0.30 9.73
N PHE A 28 -3.63 -0.76 9.45
CA PHE A 28 -2.95 -1.78 10.25
C PHE A 28 -2.25 -1.21 11.51
N GLY A 29 -2.42 0.08 11.79
CA GLY A 29 -1.93 0.74 13.00
C GLY A 29 -0.47 1.20 12.93
N PHE A 30 0.12 1.30 11.74
CA PHE A 30 1.41 1.95 11.58
C PHE A 30 1.26 3.47 11.79
N ALA A 31 2.24 4.10 12.43
CA ALA A 31 2.21 5.54 12.68
C ALA A 31 2.42 6.34 11.38
N ALA A 32 1.71 7.45 11.23
CA ALA A 32 1.75 8.27 10.01
C ALA A 32 3.14 8.85 9.73
N PHE A 33 3.78 9.42 10.75
CA PHE A 33 5.07 10.08 10.61
C PHE A 33 6.22 9.13 10.20
N PRO A 34 6.45 7.97 10.86
CA PRO A 34 7.44 6.99 10.39
C PRO A 34 7.14 6.45 9.00
N THR A 35 5.87 6.26 8.65
CA THR A 35 5.45 5.83 7.31
C THR A 35 5.83 6.89 6.27
N ALA A 36 5.57 8.17 6.53
CA ALA A 36 5.97 9.27 5.65
C ALA A 36 7.49 9.35 5.48
N ILE A 37 8.26 9.20 6.57
CA ILE A 37 9.74 9.20 6.49
C ILE A 37 10.24 8.07 5.59
N ALA A 38 9.65 6.88 5.68
CA ALA A 38 10.05 5.75 4.85
C ALA A 38 9.85 6.05 3.35
N PHE A 39 8.76 6.73 2.97
CA PHE A 39 8.56 7.22 1.60
C PHE A 39 9.64 8.24 1.20
N VAL A 40 9.98 9.19 2.08
CA VAL A 40 11.04 10.19 1.81
C VAL A 40 12.40 9.52 1.59
N ILE A 41 12.77 8.56 2.45
CA ILE A 41 14.01 7.79 2.27
C ILE A 41 13.99 7.03 0.95
N GLY A 42 12.84 6.45 0.59
CA GLY A 42 12.64 5.79 -0.69
C GLY A 42 12.85 6.72 -1.88
N ILE A 43 12.29 7.92 -1.85
CA ILE A 43 12.47 8.95 -2.90
C ILE A 43 13.93 9.32 -3.04
N ILE A 44 14.62 9.60 -1.93
CA ILE A 44 16.03 9.98 -1.94
C ILE A 44 16.88 8.84 -2.52
N GLY A 45 16.65 7.60 -2.08
CA GLY A 45 17.36 6.43 -2.59
C GLY A 45 17.14 6.22 -4.09
N SER A 46 15.89 6.28 -4.55
CA SER A 46 15.56 6.15 -5.97
C SER A 46 16.21 7.24 -6.83
N ALA A 47 16.21 8.48 -6.35
CA ALA A 47 16.86 9.60 -7.05
C ALA A 47 18.37 9.44 -7.08
N PHE A 48 19.00 9.01 -5.98
CA PHE A 48 20.44 8.87 -5.88
C PHE A 48 21.00 7.73 -6.75
N PHE A 49 20.30 6.58 -6.75
CA PHE A 49 20.72 5.40 -7.51
C PHE A 49 20.14 5.37 -8.94
N MET A 50 19.39 6.39 -9.35
CA MET A 50 18.64 6.41 -10.63
C MET A 50 17.85 5.12 -10.86
N SER A 51 17.32 4.55 -9.79
CA SER A 51 16.59 3.29 -9.80
C SER A 51 15.10 3.55 -9.90
N VAL A 52 14.42 2.79 -10.76
CA VAL A 52 12.96 2.80 -10.86
C VAL A 52 12.34 1.92 -9.78
N ALA A 53 13.15 1.24 -8.96
CA ALA A 53 12.65 0.42 -7.89
C ALA A 53 11.90 1.29 -6.88
N THR A 54 10.64 0.99 -6.70
CA THR A 54 9.80 1.61 -5.68
C THR A 54 10.34 1.22 -4.31
N ILE A 55 11.09 2.11 -3.73
CA ILE A 55 11.48 1.99 -2.33
C ILE A 55 10.34 2.60 -1.51
N SER A 56 9.26 1.89 -1.43
CA SER A 56 8.10 2.26 -0.61
C SER A 56 7.55 1.02 0.04
N PHE A 57 6.70 1.20 1.02
CA PHE A 57 5.89 0.12 1.54
C PHE A 57 5.08 -0.48 0.40
N GLN A 58 5.32 -1.73 0.07
CA GLN A 58 4.50 -2.44 -0.87
C GLN A 58 3.26 -2.97 -0.15
N ALA A 59 2.11 -2.88 -0.82
CA ALA A 59 0.85 -3.33 -0.25
C ALA A 59 0.92 -4.80 0.22
N GLU A 60 1.70 -5.61 -0.48
CA GLU A 60 1.95 -7.02 -0.15
C GLU A 60 2.61 -7.17 1.22
N THR A 61 3.70 -6.45 1.45
CA THR A 61 4.44 -6.50 2.73
C THR A 61 3.61 -5.97 3.88
N ILE A 62 2.88 -4.87 3.66
CA ILE A 62 1.98 -4.28 4.66
C ILE A 62 0.88 -5.28 5.01
N THR A 63 0.25 -5.89 4.01
CA THR A 63 -0.81 -6.87 4.19
C THR A 63 -0.31 -8.11 4.92
N LEU A 64 0.84 -8.63 4.52
CA LEU A 64 1.45 -9.80 5.16
C LEU A 64 1.74 -9.52 6.64
N ALA A 65 2.43 -8.43 6.94
CA ALA A 65 2.72 -8.04 8.31
C ALA A 65 1.45 -7.73 9.11
N GLY A 66 0.47 -7.07 8.47
CA GLY A 66 -0.80 -6.71 9.08
C GLY A 66 -1.68 -7.90 9.44
N THR A 67 -1.69 -8.93 8.59
CA THR A 67 -2.52 -10.13 8.77
C THR A 67 -1.86 -11.19 9.65
N LEU A 68 -0.55 -11.35 9.55
CA LEU A 68 0.19 -12.34 10.35
C LEU A 68 0.49 -11.84 11.76
N GLY A 69 0.72 -10.53 11.94
CA GLY A 69 1.00 -9.97 13.26
C GLY A 69 -0.28 -9.65 14.02
N ASN A 70 -0.41 -10.20 15.24
CA ASN A 70 -1.56 -9.96 16.11
C ASN A 70 -1.54 -8.56 16.75
N ASN A 71 -0.36 -7.99 16.92
CA ASN A 71 -0.17 -6.68 17.52
C ASN A 71 0.88 -5.87 16.74
N ILE A 72 0.97 -4.57 17.02
CA ILE A 72 1.87 -3.67 16.30
C ILE A 72 3.35 -4.03 16.46
N LYS A 73 3.74 -4.61 17.60
CA LYS A 73 5.14 -5.02 17.84
C LYS A 73 5.51 -6.20 16.95
N GLU A 74 4.63 -7.18 16.85
CA GLU A 74 4.83 -8.32 15.94
C GLU A 74 4.89 -7.85 14.49
N ARG A 75 3.99 -6.96 14.06
CA ARG A 75 3.99 -6.38 12.70
C ARG A 75 5.29 -5.67 12.37
N LEU A 76 5.77 -4.82 13.29
CA LEU A 76 7.05 -4.13 13.13
C LEU A 76 8.23 -5.10 13.11
N SER A 77 8.20 -6.13 13.96
CA SER A 77 9.25 -7.16 14.00
C SER A 77 9.30 -7.96 12.71
N LEU A 78 8.15 -8.34 12.14
CA LEU A 78 8.06 -9.03 10.84
C LEU A 78 8.69 -8.20 9.73
N ILE A 79 8.37 -6.90 9.67
CA ILE A 79 8.94 -5.99 8.66
C ILE A 79 10.44 -5.84 8.87
N PHE A 80 10.89 -5.62 10.11
CA PHE A 80 12.31 -5.41 10.43
C PHE A 80 13.15 -6.64 10.05
N TRP A 81 12.72 -7.82 10.47
CA TRP A 81 13.46 -9.05 10.18
C TRP A 81 13.38 -9.44 8.73
N GLY A 82 12.23 -9.28 8.09
CA GLY A 82 12.07 -9.51 6.65
C GLY A 82 13.01 -8.62 5.83
N ALA A 83 13.05 -7.31 6.15
CA ALA A 83 13.95 -6.38 5.50
C ALA A 83 15.43 -6.71 5.77
N THR A 84 15.78 -7.08 7.01
CA THR A 84 17.16 -7.45 7.39
C THR A 84 17.62 -8.70 6.64
N LEU A 85 16.76 -9.73 6.53
CA LEU A 85 17.08 -10.96 5.82
C LEU A 85 17.27 -10.72 4.31
N LEU A 86 16.46 -9.83 3.71
CA LEU A 86 16.59 -9.48 2.30
C LEU A 86 17.78 -8.55 2.03
N LEU A 87 18.20 -7.77 3.02
CA LEU A 87 19.36 -6.87 2.87
C LEU A 87 20.65 -7.64 2.61
N ILE A 88 20.84 -8.79 3.24
CA ILE A 88 22.08 -9.60 3.10
C ILE A 88 22.32 -10.02 1.65
N PRO A 89 21.40 -10.74 0.97
CA PRO A 89 21.61 -11.12 -0.43
C PRO A 89 21.64 -9.90 -1.36
N SER A 90 20.93 -8.80 -1.01
CA SER A 90 20.94 -7.57 -1.81
C SER A 90 22.30 -6.89 -1.81
N LEU A 91 22.96 -6.78 -0.64
CA LEU A 91 24.31 -6.21 -0.53
C LEU A 91 25.36 -7.05 -1.23
N LEU A 92 25.17 -8.36 -1.30
CA LEU A 92 26.06 -9.29 -1.99
C LEU A 92 25.77 -9.40 -3.50
N GLY A 93 24.77 -8.69 -4.02
CA GLY A 93 24.37 -8.78 -5.43
C GLY A 93 23.75 -10.13 -5.81
N MET A 94 23.27 -10.90 -4.82
CA MET A 94 22.77 -12.28 -5.01
C MET A 94 21.27 -12.37 -5.26
N ASN A 95 20.58 -11.25 -5.45
CA ASN A 95 19.12 -11.25 -5.62
C ASN A 95 18.66 -12.09 -6.79
N GLU A 96 19.32 -11.99 -7.95
CA GLU A 96 19.01 -12.77 -9.13
C GLU A 96 19.27 -14.27 -8.89
N ALA A 97 20.40 -14.61 -8.26
CA ALA A 97 20.71 -15.98 -7.90
C ALA A 97 19.67 -16.59 -6.94
N LEU A 98 19.20 -15.79 -5.98
CA LEU A 98 18.16 -16.19 -5.04
C LEU A 98 16.83 -16.44 -5.74
N VAL A 99 16.40 -15.54 -6.62
CA VAL A 99 15.15 -15.70 -7.39
C VAL A 99 15.23 -16.93 -8.30
N ASN A 100 16.36 -17.14 -8.96
CA ASN A 100 16.58 -18.32 -9.81
C ASN A 100 16.61 -19.62 -9.01
N PHE A 101 17.17 -19.60 -7.79
CA PHE A 101 17.18 -20.75 -6.88
C PHE A 101 15.78 -21.10 -6.39
N ILE A 102 14.96 -20.11 -6.01
CA ILE A 102 13.57 -20.30 -5.60
C ILE A 102 12.74 -20.82 -6.77
N GLY A 103 13.02 -20.35 -7.97
CA GLY A 103 12.36 -20.74 -9.20
C GLY A 103 11.05 -20.00 -9.48
N PRO A 104 10.69 -19.87 -10.76
CA PRO A 104 9.56 -19.05 -11.19
C PRO A 104 8.21 -19.58 -10.70
N LEU A 105 8.07 -20.90 -10.56
CA LEU A 105 6.83 -21.51 -10.09
C LEU A 105 6.49 -21.09 -8.65
N VAL A 106 7.49 -21.09 -7.77
CA VAL A 106 7.30 -20.71 -6.35
C VAL A 106 7.01 -19.22 -6.26
N VAL A 107 7.74 -18.39 -7.00
CA VAL A 107 7.51 -16.94 -7.05
C VAL A 107 6.08 -16.65 -7.53
N THR A 108 5.63 -17.26 -8.61
CA THR A 108 4.27 -17.08 -9.15
C THR A 108 3.20 -17.54 -8.16
N SER A 109 3.42 -18.68 -7.50
CA SER A 109 2.49 -19.20 -6.49
C SER A 109 2.40 -18.27 -5.27
N MET A 110 3.52 -17.69 -4.85
CA MET A 110 3.57 -16.70 -3.78
C MET A 110 2.80 -15.43 -4.17
N MET A 111 2.99 -14.94 -5.38
CA MET A 111 2.25 -13.77 -5.90
C MET A 111 0.74 -14.02 -5.95
N ALA A 112 0.33 -15.21 -6.36
CA ALA A 112 -1.09 -15.60 -6.33
C ALA A 112 -1.66 -15.62 -4.90
N GLY A 113 -0.90 -16.17 -3.94
CA GLY A 113 -1.29 -16.15 -2.52
C GLY A 113 -1.46 -14.74 -1.96
N VAL A 114 -0.50 -13.86 -2.26
CA VAL A 114 -0.58 -12.44 -1.89
C VAL A 114 -1.80 -11.76 -2.54
N GLY A 115 -2.08 -12.05 -3.81
CA GLY A 115 -3.26 -11.55 -4.50
C GLY A 115 -4.57 -11.93 -3.80
N ILE A 116 -4.69 -13.18 -3.32
CA ILE A 116 -5.85 -13.64 -2.54
C ILE A 116 -5.94 -12.89 -1.20
N MET A 117 -4.82 -12.68 -0.51
CA MET A 117 -4.81 -11.91 0.73
C MET A 117 -5.26 -10.46 0.53
N LEU A 118 -4.76 -9.79 -0.52
CA LEU A 118 -5.17 -8.43 -0.88
C LEU A 118 -6.66 -8.37 -1.24
N ALA A 119 -7.18 -9.37 -1.95
CA ALA A 119 -8.61 -9.46 -2.25
C ALA A 119 -9.45 -9.57 -0.98
N ASN A 120 -9.04 -10.37 0.00
CA ASN A 120 -9.73 -10.47 1.29
C ASN A 120 -9.74 -9.15 2.05
N VAL A 121 -8.58 -8.47 2.13
CA VAL A 121 -8.49 -7.13 2.75
C VAL A 121 -9.39 -6.13 2.02
N SER A 122 -9.43 -6.17 0.68
CA SER A 122 -10.32 -5.31 -0.12
C SER A 122 -11.80 -5.55 0.19
N VAL A 123 -12.21 -6.81 0.42
CA VAL A 123 -13.57 -7.14 0.83
C VAL A 123 -13.89 -6.56 2.21
N ASP A 124 -12.96 -6.61 3.14
CA ASP A 124 -13.17 -6.07 4.49
C ASP A 124 -13.23 -4.53 4.47
N LEU A 125 -12.38 -3.87 3.70
CA LEU A 125 -12.47 -2.43 3.45
C LEU A 125 -13.78 -2.04 2.76
N PHE A 126 -14.25 -2.84 1.80
CA PHE A 126 -15.55 -2.63 1.15
C PHE A 126 -16.71 -2.74 2.15
N LYS A 127 -16.65 -3.66 3.11
CA LYS A 127 -17.71 -3.80 4.13
C LYS A 127 -17.78 -2.59 5.07
N SER A 128 -16.62 -1.97 5.38
CA SER A 128 -16.57 -0.77 6.22
C SER A 128 -17.12 0.47 5.49
N GLU A 129 -16.78 0.62 4.19
CA GLU A 129 -17.12 1.80 3.39
C GLU A 129 -17.79 1.40 2.06
N LYS A 130 -19.01 0.86 2.14
CA LYS A 130 -19.73 0.26 1.00
C LYS A 130 -19.92 1.20 -0.19
N TRP A 131 -20.24 2.46 0.06
CA TRP A 131 -20.52 3.41 -1.01
C TRP A 131 -19.24 3.82 -1.76
N THR A 132 -18.23 4.20 -1.01
CA THR A 132 -16.93 4.58 -1.58
C THR A 132 -16.24 3.38 -2.25
N GLY A 133 -16.30 2.21 -1.60
CA GLY A 133 -15.81 0.95 -2.16
C GLY A 133 -16.55 0.53 -3.41
N GLY A 134 -17.88 0.72 -3.45
CA GLY A 134 -18.70 0.45 -4.64
C GLY A 134 -18.32 1.33 -5.83
N VAL A 135 -18.13 2.62 -5.61
CA VAL A 135 -17.66 3.56 -6.64
C VAL A 135 -16.27 3.16 -7.13
N SER A 136 -15.35 2.81 -6.22
CA SER A 136 -14.02 2.35 -6.55
C SER A 136 -14.05 1.09 -7.43
N LEU A 137 -14.82 0.08 -7.04
CA LEU A 137 -14.92 -1.18 -7.77
C LEU A 137 -15.53 -0.99 -9.17
N ILE A 138 -16.65 -0.26 -9.26
CA ILE A 138 -17.33 -0.01 -10.54
C ILE A 138 -16.42 0.78 -11.48
N SER A 139 -15.79 1.84 -10.99
CA SER A 139 -14.89 2.64 -11.82
C SER A 139 -13.64 1.86 -12.25
N ALA A 140 -13.10 0.98 -11.38
CA ALA A 140 -12.00 0.09 -11.76
C ALA A 140 -12.40 -0.87 -12.87
N LEU A 141 -13.56 -1.53 -12.76
CA LEU A 141 -14.06 -2.45 -13.79
C LEU A 141 -14.30 -1.73 -15.11
N LEU A 142 -14.98 -0.57 -15.10
CA LEU A 142 -15.22 0.21 -16.30
C LEU A 142 -13.94 0.68 -16.97
N ALA A 143 -12.99 1.21 -16.19
CA ALA A 143 -11.71 1.63 -16.70
C ALA A 143 -10.91 0.46 -17.29
N TRP A 144 -10.88 -0.68 -16.62
CA TRP A 144 -10.22 -1.87 -17.13
C TRP A 144 -10.82 -2.37 -18.45
N PHE A 145 -12.14 -2.47 -18.54
CA PHE A 145 -12.81 -2.88 -19.78
C PHE A 145 -12.55 -1.94 -20.94
N TRP A 146 -12.35 -0.65 -20.66
CA TRP A 146 -12.13 0.35 -21.70
C TRP A 146 -10.67 0.47 -22.11
N THR A 147 -9.76 0.49 -21.14
CA THR A 147 -8.35 0.82 -21.41
C THR A 147 -7.43 -0.39 -21.47
N GLN A 148 -7.79 -1.50 -20.85
CA GLN A 148 -6.94 -2.69 -20.64
C GLN A 148 -5.57 -2.33 -20.05
N ASP A 149 -5.49 -1.20 -19.34
CA ASP A 149 -4.29 -0.64 -18.74
C ASP A 149 -4.49 -0.55 -17.22
N LEU A 150 -3.61 -1.24 -16.49
CA LEU A 150 -3.68 -1.30 -15.04
C LEU A 150 -3.42 0.06 -14.38
N ALA A 151 -2.48 0.87 -14.93
CA ALA A 151 -2.18 2.18 -14.40
C ALA A 151 -3.38 3.13 -14.52
N GLN A 152 -4.02 3.16 -15.68
CA GLN A 152 -5.24 3.95 -15.88
C GLN A 152 -6.39 3.45 -15.01
N THR A 153 -6.53 2.14 -14.85
CA THR A 153 -7.54 1.54 -13.95
C THR A 153 -7.39 2.05 -12.53
N ILE A 154 -6.16 2.06 -11.99
CA ILE A 154 -5.86 2.56 -10.65
C ILE A 154 -6.16 4.06 -10.56
N ILE A 155 -5.71 4.87 -11.53
CA ILE A 155 -5.94 6.31 -11.54
C ILE A 155 -7.44 6.63 -11.49
N TRP A 156 -8.23 6.03 -12.37
CA TRP A 156 -9.67 6.28 -12.43
C TRP A 156 -10.37 5.81 -11.16
N SER A 157 -10.05 4.61 -10.67
CA SER A 157 -10.66 4.05 -9.46
C SER A 157 -10.39 4.92 -8.22
N VAL A 158 -9.13 5.26 -7.98
CA VAL A 158 -8.74 6.05 -6.82
C VAL A 158 -9.26 7.48 -6.92
N SER A 159 -9.15 8.11 -8.10
CA SER A 159 -9.60 9.49 -8.29
C SER A 159 -11.11 9.63 -8.11
N LEU A 160 -11.91 8.76 -8.73
CA LEU A 160 -13.37 8.82 -8.64
C LEU A 160 -13.87 8.49 -7.23
N SER A 161 -13.30 7.47 -6.59
CA SER A 161 -13.69 7.12 -5.22
C SER A 161 -13.29 8.22 -4.21
N THR A 162 -12.14 8.84 -4.39
CA THR A 162 -11.70 9.97 -3.56
C THR A 162 -12.59 11.19 -3.76
N LEU A 163 -12.90 11.53 -4.99
CA LEU A 163 -13.83 12.64 -5.29
C LEU A 163 -15.22 12.39 -4.69
N PHE A 164 -15.71 11.16 -4.78
CA PHE A 164 -16.98 10.78 -4.20
C PHE A 164 -16.94 10.87 -2.66
N TYR A 165 -15.88 10.39 -2.03
CA TYR A 165 -15.68 10.52 -0.58
C TYR A 165 -15.63 11.97 -0.13
N VAL A 166 -14.89 12.82 -0.86
CA VAL A 166 -14.82 14.26 -0.59
C VAL A 166 -16.20 14.89 -0.74
N ALA A 167 -16.97 14.52 -1.78
CA ALA A 167 -18.34 15.00 -1.95
C ALA A 167 -19.25 14.60 -0.77
N LEU A 168 -19.15 13.36 -0.28
CA LEU A 168 -19.87 12.91 0.92
C LEU A 168 -19.47 13.67 2.18
N LYS A 169 -18.18 14.04 2.30
CA LYS A 169 -17.65 14.78 3.45
C LYS A 169 -18.19 16.21 3.48
N PHE A 170 -18.22 16.89 2.35
CA PHE A 170 -18.60 18.31 2.29
C PHE A 170 -20.09 18.54 2.02
N TYR A 171 -20.82 17.58 1.50
CA TYR A 171 -22.23 17.72 1.17
C TYR A 171 -23.13 16.87 2.09
N ALA A 172 -23.45 17.46 3.24
CA ALA A 172 -24.26 16.79 4.27
C ALA A 172 -25.58 16.19 3.77
N PRO A 173 -26.37 16.85 2.89
CA PRO A 173 -27.63 16.27 2.40
C PRO A 173 -27.45 14.94 1.65
N LEU A 174 -26.34 14.78 0.90
CA LEU A 174 -26.06 13.54 0.19
C LEU A 174 -25.68 12.42 1.17
N ARG A 175 -24.88 12.76 2.19
CA ARG A 175 -24.46 11.83 3.23
C ARG A 175 -25.66 11.31 4.03
N GLU A 176 -26.58 12.18 4.43
CA GLU A 176 -27.81 11.79 5.16
C GLU A 176 -28.71 10.92 4.30
N LYS A 177 -28.91 11.27 3.03
CA LYS A 177 -29.72 10.51 2.09
C LYS A 177 -29.20 9.10 1.84
N LEU A 178 -27.88 8.93 1.87
CA LEU A 178 -27.21 7.64 1.66
C LEU A 178 -27.00 6.87 2.98
N GLY A 179 -27.30 7.48 4.13
CA GLY A 179 -27.12 6.87 5.44
C GLY A 179 -25.65 6.56 5.77
N VAL A 180 -24.71 7.39 5.26
CA VAL A 180 -23.27 7.15 5.42
C VAL A 180 -22.79 7.74 6.74
N VAL A 181 -22.21 6.90 7.58
CA VAL A 181 -21.43 7.33 8.76
C VAL A 181 -19.97 7.28 8.37
N LEU A 182 -19.34 8.45 8.25
CA LEU A 182 -17.91 8.52 7.97
C LEU A 182 -17.16 8.19 9.26
N GLU A 183 -16.45 7.08 9.28
CA GLU A 183 -15.50 6.77 10.34
C GLU A 183 -14.24 7.61 10.16
N GLU A 184 -13.88 8.40 11.18
CA GLU A 184 -12.57 9.07 11.19
C GLU A 184 -11.50 8.04 11.54
N ILE A 185 -10.48 7.92 10.69
CA ILE A 185 -9.29 7.14 11.02
C ILE A 185 -8.61 7.84 12.20
N VAL A 186 -8.75 7.26 13.38
CA VAL A 186 -8.05 7.76 14.56
C VAL A 186 -6.57 7.39 14.43
N VAL A 187 -5.79 8.36 14.00
CA VAL A 187 -4.32 8.21 13.97
C VAL A 187 -3.81 8.29 15.40
N ASP A 188 -3.25 7.20 15.89
CA ASP A 188 -2.63 7.16 17.21
C ASP A 188 -1.28 7.88 17.19
N ASN A 189 -1.29 9.17 17.48
CA ASN A 189 -0.10 10.03 17.53
C ASN A 189 0.87 9.64 18.67
N SER A 190 0.46 8.81 19.62
CA SER A 190 1.36 8.32 20.68
C SER A 190 2.51 7.47 20.17
N ARG A 191 2.38 6.94 18.93
CA ARG A 191 3.37 6.09 18.27
C ARG A 191 4.37 6.85 17.40
N GLU A 192 4.29 8.17 17.35
CA GLU A 192 5.20 8.99 16.52
C GLU A 192 6.63 9.06 17.08
N LYS A 193 6.84 8.62 18.32
CA LYS A 193 8.18 8.57 18.92
C LYS A 193 8.93 7.31 18.50
N PHE A 194 10.09 7.51 17.92
CA PHE A 194 11.01 6.44 17.56
C PHE A 194 11.50 5.75 18.86
N THR A 195 10.98 4.58 19.18
CA THR A 195 11.44 3.78 20.30
C THR A 195 11.87 2.40 19.84
N THR A 196 13.11 2.04 20.10
CA THR A 196 13.65 0.69 19.87
C THR A 196 12.94 -0.39 20.70
N GLY A 197 12.16 -0.01 21.71
CA GLY A 197 11.35 -0.91 22.52
C GLY A 197 10.15 -1.55 21.83
N ASN A 198 9.87 -1.16 20.58
CA ASN A 198 8.79 -1.74 19.77
C ASN A 198 9.26 -2.91 18.88
N ILE A 199 10.56 -3.24 18.90
CA ILE A 199 11.10 -4.36 18.14
C ILE A 199 11.24 -5.54 19.09
N GLU A 200 10.52 -6.62 18.81
CA GLU A 200 10.73 -7.88 19.52
C GLU A 200 11.89 -8.64 18.88
N TRP A 201 12.95 -8.86 19.66
CA TRP A 201 14.13 -9.58 19.19
C TRP A 201 13.94 -11.10 19.15
N LYS A 202 12.74 -11.58 19.50
CA LYS A 202 12.41 -13.01 19.43
C LYS A 202 11.94 -13.36 18.02
N PHE A 203 12.69 -14.26 17.41
CA PHE A 203 12.27 -15.00 16.23
C PHE A 203 11.24 -16.03 16.67
N TRP A 204 10.00 -15.90 16.23
CA TRP A 204 8.98 -16.95 16.25
C TRP A 204 8.82 -17.71 17.58
N THR A 205 7.85 -17.36 18.35
CA THR A 205 7.20 -18.30 19.27
C THR A 205 5.80 -18.56 18.80
#